data_23af10d0e6f463bc529d86d1129beca5
#
_entry.id   23af10d0e6f463bc529d86d1129beca5
#
_cell.length_a   1.000
_cell.length_b   1.000
_cell.length_c   1.000
_cell.angle_alpha   90.00
_cell.angle_beta   90.00
_cell.angle_gamma   90.00
#
_symmetry.space_group_name_H-M   'P 1'
#
loop_
_entity.id
_entity.type
_entity.pdbx_description
1 polymer ?
#
loop_
_entity_poly.entity_id
_entity_poly.type
_entity_poly.pdbx_seq_one_letter_code
_entity_poly.pdbx_strand_id
1 'polypeptide(L)'
;MTNKKADEIVEKRLGIPPDYQYKALYKSNFVQSNWHANKLTSLEYCLNLKNKDIRILDLGAGSGNFEIIFAGSVKYIMALDYHKEALDFLKSLLKKKKISNVRLVHGDIRNLRKIKQIGTYDLILLVDVIEHIELDEADKMIRYFKKILAPGGRICIVTPNYKSLWIHMETILDKFTIVPHFGGHQHLAKYYPDNLKNVFEKNNFTKIYIKSFNLFSFVSPSRSLSTLLCKIELLSNITFGNLLIGVFKNE
;
A
#
# COMPACT_ATOMS: atom_id res chain seq x y z
N MET A 1 -18.30 -11.54 19.24
CA MET A 1 -19.29 -11.34 18.12
C MET A 1 -19.31 -9.86 17.74
N THR A 2 -18.28 -9.22 17.20
CA THR A 2 -18.44 -7.77 17.14
C THR A 2 -17.71 -7.01 16.03
N ASN A 3 -16.68 -7.47 15.40
CA ASN A 3 -15.97 -6.55 14.48
C ASN A 3 -16.19 -6.79 12.97
N LYS A 4 -16.61 -7.97 12.55
CA LYS A 4 -16.83 -8.23 11.11
C LYS A 4 -17.96 -7.41 10.48
N LYS A 5 -19.03 -7.10 11.23
CA LYS A 5 -20.15 -6.30 10.73
C LYS A 5 -19.84 -4.80 10.65
N ALA A 6 -18.99 -4.29 11.53
CA ALA A 6 -18.63 -2.87 11.54
C ALA A 6 -17.78 -2.51 10.31
N ASP A 7 -16.78 -3.33 9.97
CA ASP A 7 -15.83 -3.05 8.88
C ASP A 7 -16.50 -3.24 7.50
N GLU A 8 -17.28 -4.30 7.34
CA GLU A 8 -18.08 -4.50 6.11
C GLU A 8 -19.10 -3.37 5.88
N ILE A 9 -19.61 -2.77 6.96
CA ILE A 9 -20.50 -1.60 6.89
C ILE A 9 -19.76 -0.34 6.46
N VAL A 10 -18.53 -0.10 6.94
CA VAL A 10 -17.77 1.12 6.61
C VAL A 10 -17.46 1.15 5.13
N GLU A 11 -16.93 0.08 4.53
CA GLU A 11 -16.55 0.10 3.12
C GLU A 11 -17.74 -0.01 2.15
N LYS A 12 -18.78 -0.77 2.50
CA LYS A 12 -20.03 -0.72 1.74
C LYS A 12 -20.68 0.67 1.80
N ARG A 13 -20.52 1.38 2.93
CA ARG A 13 -21.01 2.75 3.10
C ARG A 13 -20.19 3.77 2.30
N LEU A 14 -18.90 3.49 2.04
CA LEU A 14 -18.03 4.35 1.24
C LEU A 14 -18.21 4.14 -0.26
N GLY A 15 -18.84 3.04 -0.68
CA GLY A 15 -19.13 2.77 -2.08
C GLY A 15 -17.89 2.77 -2.98
N ILE A 16 -16.72 2.36 -2.47
CA ILE A 16 -15.47 2.33 -3.25
C ILE A 16 -15.64 1.28 -4.37
N PRO A 17 -15.58 1.69 -5.65
CA PRO A 17 -15.71 0.74 -6.75
C PRO A 17 -14.57 -0.31 -6.74
N PRO A 18 -14.85 -1.56 -7.13
CA PRO A 18 -13.84 -2.64 -7.16
C PRO A 18 -12.61 -2.32 -8.03
N ASP A 19 -12.77 -1.46 -9.02
CA ASP A 19 -11.73 -1.05 -9.96
C ASP A 19 -11.16 0.36 -9.68
N TYR A 20 -11.43 0.91 -8.48
CA TYR A 20 -11.09 2.29 -8.13
C TYR A 20 -9.59 2.61 -8.34
N GLN A 21 -8.67 1.84 -7.74
CA GLN A 21 -7.23 2.14 -7.86
C GLN A 21 -6.74 1.99 -9.30
N TYR A 22 -7.30 1.02 -10.05
CA TYR A 22 -6.99 0.85 -11.47
C TYR A 22 -7.48 2.06 -12.29
N LYS A 23 -8.71 2.51 -12.09
CA LYS A 23 -9.23 3.70 -12.74
C LYS A 23 -8.46 4.95 -12.34
N ALA A 24 -8.13 5.10 -11.07
CA ALA A 24 -7.33 6.21 -10.57
C ALA A 24 -5.98 6.32 -11.28
N LEU A 25 -5.30 5.19 -11.51
CA LEU A 25 -4.02 5.16 -12.20
C LEU A 25 -4.13 5.40 -13.72
N TYR A 26 -5.12 4.78 -14.39
CA TYR A 26 -5.14 4.70 -15.84
C TYR A 26 -6.20 5.56 -16.54
N LYS A 27 -7.23 6.01 -15.81
CA LYS A 27 -8.42 6.65 -16.41
C LYS A 27 -8.83 7.97 -15.75
N SER A 28 -8.11 8.42 -14.73
CA SER A 28 -8.38 9.68 -14.03
C SER A 28 -7.60 10.85 -14.61
N ASN A 29 -7.85 12.04 -14.07
CA ASN A 29 -7.05 13.24 -14.37
C ASN A 29 -5.58 13.01 -13.98
N PHE A 30 -4.68 13.85 -14.51
CA PHE A 30 -3.25 13.67 -14.32
C PHE A 30 -2.80 13.74 -12.85
N VAL A 31 -3.47 14.53 -12.00
CA VAL A 31 -3.14 14.68 -10.58
C VAL A 31 -3.35 13.35 -9.85
N GLN A 32 -4.54 12.77 -9.96
CA GLN A 32 -4.87 11.49 -9.34
C GLN A 32 -4.06 10.34 -9.95
N SER A 33 -3.90 10.36 -11.26
CA SER A 33 -3.13 9.36 -11.99
C SER A 33 -1.65 9.36 -11.58
N ASN A 34 -1.04 10.53 -11.42
CA ASN A 34 0.33 10.67 -10.93
C ASN A 34 0.47 10.31 -9.45
N TRP A 35 -0.52 10.65 -8.62
CA TRP A 35 -0.55 10.25 -7.22
C TRP A 35 -0.38 8.73 -7.06
N HIS A 36 -1.16 7.95 -7.80
CA HIS A 36 -1.06 6.49 -7.78
C HIS A 36 0.21 5.96 -8.46
N ALA A 37 0.65 6.58 -9.55
CA ALA A 37 1.89 6.17 -10.21
C ALA A 37 3.13 6.41 -9.36
N ASN A 38 3.17 7.50 -8.63
CA ASN A 38 4.32 7.83 -7.78
C ASN A 38 4.46 6.84 -6.61
N LYS A 39 3.37 6.20 -6.13
CA LYS A 39 3.46 5.07 -5.20
C LYS A 39 4.23 3.91 -5.85
N LEU A 40 3.89 3.54 -7.08
CA LEU A 40 4.57 2.47 -7.81
C LEU A 40 6.03 2.83 -8.13
N THR A 41 6.30 4.10 -8.48
CA THR A 41 7.67 4.62 -8.65
C THR A 41 8.48 4.52 -7.37
N SER A 42 7.88 4.83 -6.22
CA SER A 42 8.57 4.72 -4.92
C SER A 42 8.89 3.27 -4.57
N LEU A 43 7.97 2.33 -4.86
CA LEU A 43 8.20 0.90 -4.67
C LEU A 43 9.33 0.39 -5.58
N GLU A 44 9.30 0.72 -6.87
CA GLU A 44 10.36 0.35 -7.81
C GLU A 44 11.72 0.87 -7.36
N TYR A 45 11.79 2.15 -6.99
CA TYR A 45 13.02 2.79 -6.53
C TYR A 45 13.56 2.16 -5.25
N CYS A 46 12.69 1.92 -4.29
CA CYS A 46 13.07 1.50 -2.95
C CYS A 46 13.31 -0.02 -2.83
N LEU A 47 12.62 -0.84 -3.59
CA LEU A 47 12.66 -2.29 -3.40
C LEU A 47 13.66 -2.99 -4.34
N ASN A 48 14.07 -2.34 -5.44
CA ASN A 48 14.93 -2.93 -6.46
C ASN A 48 14.44 -4.32 -6.90
N LEU A 49 13.18 -4.42 -7.34
CA LEU A 49 12.49 -5.66 -7.70
C LEU A 49 13.02 -6.26 -9.01
N LYS A 50 14.34 -6.38 -9.16
CA LYS A 50 14.97 -7.02 -10.34
C LYS A 50 15.32 -8.49 -10.10
N ASN A 51 15.15 -8.99 -8.89
CA ASN A 51 15.43 -10.36 -8.54
C ASN A 51 14.19 -11.23 -8.73
N LYS A 52 14.21 -12.10 -9.73
CA LYS A 52 13.12 -13.02 -10.08
C LYS A 52 12.84 -14.11 -9.02
N ASP A 53 13.62 -14.21 -7.96
CA ASP A 53 13.39 -15.21 -6.91
C ASP A 53 12.56 -14.71 -5.73
N ILE A 54 12.20 -13.43 -5.72
CA ILE A 54 11.46 -12.80 -4.61
C ILE A 54 10.01 -13.31 -4.57
N ARG A 55 9.57 -13.74 -3.39
CA ARG A 55 8.18 -14.08 -3.06
C ARG A 55 7.56 -12.95 -2.25
N ILE A 56 6.45 -12.42 -2.73
CA ILE A 56 5.80 -11.24 -2.13
C ILE A 56 4.45 -11.64 -1.55
N LEU A 57 4.15 -11.11 -0.36
CA LEU A 57 2.81 -11.07 0.21
C LEU A 57 2.33 -9.61 0.14
N ASP A 58 1.36 -9.34 -0.73
CA ASP A 58 0.71 -8.05 -0.82
C ASP A 58 -0.59 -8.07 0.00
N LEU A 59 -0.64 -7.22 1.01
CA LEU A 59 -1.74 -7.11 1.97
C LEU A 59 -2.57 -5.86 1.65
N GLY A 60 -3.80 -6.06 1.20
CA GLY A 60 -4.67 -4.99 0.70
C GLY A 60 -4.43 -4.70 -0.79
N ALA A 61 -4.37 -5.75 -1.60
CA ALA A 61 -4.04 -5.65 -3.03
C ALA A 61 -5.04 -4.81 -3.85
N GLY A 62 -6.28 -4.67 -3.39
CA GLY A 62 -7.32 -3.92 -4.08
C GLY A 62 -7.51 -4.36 -5.52
N SER A 63 -7.50 -3.41 -6.46
CA SER A 63 -7.64 -3.70 -7.90
C SER A 63 -6.34 -4.14 -8.61
N GLY A 64 -5.23 -4.34 -7.87
CA GLY A 64 -4.06 -5.06 -8.34
C GLY A 64 -3.08 -4.27 -9.20
N ASN A 65 -2.92 -2.97 -8.97
CA ASN A 65 -1.95 -2.18 -9.72
C ASN A 65 -0.51 -2.68 -9.55
N PHE A 66 -0.15 -3.13 -8.34
CA PHE A 66 1.16 -3.69 -8.05
C PHE A 66 1.37 -5.01 -8.81
N GLU A 67 0.42 -5.92 -8.74
CA GLU A 67 0.48 -7.23 -9.37
C GLU A 67 0.64 -7.12 -10.90
N ILE A 68 -0.15 -6.24 -11.51
CA ILE A 68 -0.15 -6.07 -12.96
C ILE A 68 1.20 -5.55 -13.48
N ILE A 69 1.88 -4.72 -12.68
CA ILE A 69 3.11 -4.04 -13.09
C ILE A 69 4.34 -4.90 -12.74
N PHE A 70 4.37 -5.51 -11.55
CA PHE A 70 5.57 -6.15 -11.02
C PHE A 70 5.60 -7.67 -11.08
N ALA A 71 4.50 -8.35 -11.45
CA ALA A 71 4.47 -9.81 -11.51
C ALA A 71 5.57 -10.38 -12.41
N GLY A 72 5.90 -9.71 -13.53
CA GLY A 72 6.99 -10.15 -14.43
C GLY A 72 8.39 -10.03 -13.86
N SER A 73 8.57 -9.33 -12.75
CA SER A 73 9.88 -9.04 -12.12
C SER A 73 10.14 -9.88 -10.87
N VAL A 74 9.18 -10.71 -10.44
CA VAL A 74 9.23 -11.47 -9.19
C VAL A 74 8.80 -12.92 -9.40
N LYS A 75 9.16 -13.81 -8.47
CA LYS A 75 8.83 -15.23 -8.55
C LYS A 75 7.34 -15.49 -8.36
N TYR A 76 6.76 -14.86 -7.36
CA TYR A 76 5.41 -15.16 -6.92
C TYR A 76 4.85 -14.01 -6.08
N ILE A 77 3.57 -13.70 -6.25
CA ILE A 77 2.83 -12.77 -5.42
C ILE A 77 1.60 -13.50 -4.83
N MET A 78 1.43 -13.46 -3.52
CA MET A 78 0.15 -13.69 -2.89
C MET A 78 -0.50 -12.33 -2.65
N ALA A 79 -1.59 -12.06 -3.34
CA ALA A 79 -2.38 -10.84 -3.22
C ALA A 79 -3.60 -11.12 -2.34
N LEU A 80 -3.65 -10.50 -1.18
CA LEU A 80 -4.71 -10.68 -0.20
C LEU A 80 -5.52 -9.40 -0.06
N ASP A 81 -6.83 -9.53 -0.16
CA ASP A 81 -7.77 -8.45 0.11
C ASP A 81 -9.07 -9.01 0.71
N TYR A 82 -9.75 -8.19 1.52
CA TYR A 82 -11.06 -8.55 2.06
C TYR A 82 -12.20 -8.16 1.08
N HIS A 83 -11.95 -7.25 0.11
CA HIS A 83 -12.92 -6.83 -0.91
C HIS A 83 -12.93 -7.83 -2.07
N LYS A 84 -13.86 -8.78 -2.00
CA LYS A 84 -13.95 -9.88 -2.97
C LYS A 84 -14.11 -9.39 -4.40
N GLU A 85 -14.93 -8.38 -4.63
CA GLU A 85 -15.21 -7.82 -5.95
C GLU A 85 -13.95 -7.18 -6.57
N ALA A 86 -13.07 -6.57 -5.77
CA ALA A 86 -11.78 -6.07 -6.24
C ALA A 86 -10.85 -7.21 -6.67
N LEU A 87 -10.83 -8.31 -5.91
CA LEU A 87 -10.08 -9.51 -6.30
C LEU A 87 -10.66 -10.17 -7.57
N ASP A 88 -11.98 -10.20 -7.74
CA ASP A 88 -12.62 -10.72 -8.96
C ASP A 88 -12.27 -9.85 -10.18
N PHE A 89 -12.22 -8.52 -10.01
CA PHE A 89 -11.72 -7.60 -11.02
C PHE A 89 -10.24 -7.87 -11.35
N LEU A 90 -9.37 -7.95 -10.35
CA LEU A 90 -7.95 -8.29 -10.53
C LEU A 90 -7.79 -9.62 -11.25
N LYS A 91 -8.54 -10.65 -10.87
CA LYS A 91 -8.54 -11.97 -11.55
C LYS A 91 -8.79 -11.86 -13.05
N SER A 92 -9.75 -11.01 -13.44
CA SER A 92 -10.06 -10.77 -14.85
C SER A 92 -8.89 -10.12 -15.61
N LEU A 93 -8.20 -9.17 -14.97
CA LEU A 93 -7.02 -8.50 -15.51
C LEU A 93 -5.82 -9.44 -15.65
N LEU A 94 -5.56 -10.24 -14.61
CA LEU A 94 -4.47 -11.24 -14.65
C LEU A 94 -4.67 -12.24 -15.80
N LYS A 95 -5.91 -12.73 -15.98
CA LYS A 95 -6.27 -13.59 -17.11
C LYS A 95 -6.02 -12.90 -18.46
N LYS A 96 -6.52 -11.66 -18.61
CA LYS A 96 -6.34 -10.87 -19.85
C LYS A 96 -4.88 -10.62 -20.17
N LYS A 97 -4.05 -10.38 -19.16
CA LYS A 97 -2.60 -10.12 -19.31
C LYS A 97 -1.73 -11.38 -19.31
N LYS A 98 -2.32 -12.58 -19.19
CA LYS A 98 -1.64 -13.88 -19.11
C LYS A 98 -0.62 -13.96 -17.96
N ILE A 99 -0.93 -13.33 -16.82
CA ILE A 99 -0.11 -13.37 -15.61
C ILE A 99 -0.54 -14.59 -14.78
N SER A 100 0.38 -15.50 -14.48
CA SER A 100 0.10 -16.79 -13.82
C SER A 100 0.75 -16.96 -12.44
N ASN A 101 1.70 -16.10 -12.08
CA ASN A 101 2.44 -16.18 -10.82
C ASN A 101 1.84 -15.33 -9.67
N VAL A 102 0.56 -14.95 -9.79
CA VAL A 102 -0.19 -14.24 -8.77
C VAL A 102 -1.31 -15.12 -8.24
N ARG A 103 -1.33 -15.37 -6.93
CA ARG A 103 -2.42 -16.06 -6.21
C ARG A 103 -3.27 -15.06 -5.47
N LEU A 104 -4.57 -15.08 -5.71
CA LEU A 104 -5.54 -14.23 -5.02
C LEU A 104 -6.11 -14.95 -3.81
N VAL A 105 -6.18 -14.25 -2.69
CA VAL A 105 -6.73 -14.75 -1.43
C VAL A 105 -7.73 -13.74 -0.86
N HIS A 106 -8.98 -14.15 -0.74
CA HIS A 106 -10.00 -13.37 -0.05
C HIS A 106 -9.87 -13.58 1.46
N GLY A 107 -9.62 -12.52 2.21
CA GLY A 107 -9.45 -12.60 3.65
C GLY A 107 -9.14 -11.26 4.31
N ASP A 108 -9.27 -11.23 5.62
CA ASP A 108 -8.97 -10.09 6.46
C ASP A 108 -7.51 -10.16 6.92
N ILE A 109 -6.73 -9.13 6.60
CA ILE A 109 -5.31 -9.01 6.95
C ILE A 109 -5.06 -9.04 8.46
N ARG A 110 -6.03 -8.67 9.30
CA ARG A 110 -5.96 -8.75 10.76
C ARG A 110 -6.01 -10.20 11.25
N ASN A 111 -6.48 -11.11 10.41
CA ASN A 111 -6.66 -12.54 10.68
C ASN A 111 -5.70 -13.45 9.90
N LEU A 112 -4.49 -13.02 9.59
CA LEU A 112 -3.51 -13.78 8.78
C LEU A 112 -3.28 -15.21 9.31
N ARG A 113 -3.35 -15.42 10.63
CA ARG A 113 -3.21 -16.75 11.25
C ARG A 113 -4.26 -17.76 10.79
N LYS A 114 -5.42 -17.30 10.32
CA LYS A 114 -6.52 -18.14 9.84
C LYS A 114 -6.42 -18.47 8.35
N ILE A 115 -5.49 -17.82 7.64
CA ILE A 115 -5.30 -18.03 6.21
C ILE A 115 -4.52 -19.33 6.02
N LYS A 116 -5.17 -20.29 5.40
CA LYS A 116 -4.55 -21.59 5.08
C LYS A 116 -3.42 -21.37 4.08
N GLN A 117 -2.27 -22.04 4.34
CA GLN A 117 -1.11 -22.02 3.44
C GLN A 117 -0.50 -20.63 3.24
N ILE A 118 -0.46 -19.80 4.29
CA ILE A 118 0.26 -18.57 4.27
C ILE A 118 1.77 -18.87 4.22
N GLY A 119 2.45 -19.13 3.34
CA GLY A 119 3.87 -19.56 3.26
C GLY A 119 4.86 -18.59 3.92
N THR A 120 6.12 -18.65 3.45
CA THR A 120 7.19 -17.72 3.85
C THR A 120 7.49 -16.79 2.68
N TYR A 121 7.71 -15.51 2.97
CA TYR A 121 7.89 -14.44 1.99
C TYR A 121 9.19 -13.67 2.21
N ASP A 122 9.75 -13.16 1.13
CA ASP A 122 10.93 -12.30 1.16
C ASP A 122 10.55 -10.83 1.34
N LEU A 123 9.30 -10.47 0.98
CA LEU A 123 8.76 -9.15 1.10
C LEU A 123 7.27 -9.21 1.49
N ILE A 124 6.90 -8.43 2.50
CA ILE A 124 5.50 -8.09 2.80
C ILE A 124 5.28 -6.64 2.38
N LEU A 125 4.20 -6.40 1.64
CA LEU A 125 3.82 -5.09 1.13
C LEU A 125 2.49 -4.64 1.73
N LEU A 126 2.40 -3.37 2.14
CA LEU A 126 1.17 -2.70 2.53
C LEU A 126 1.16 -1.30 1.90
N VAL A 127 0.23 -1.05 0.99
CA VAL A 127 0.07 0.25 0.29
C VAL A 127 -1.32 0.80 0.55
N ASP A 128 -1.42 1.92 1.26
CA ASP A 128 -2.66 2.53 1.73
C ASP A 128 -3.53 1.55 2.54
N VAL A 129 -2.92 0.90 3.52
CA VAL A 129 -3.57 -0.16 4.31
C VAL A 129 -3.40 0.05 5.81
N ILE A 130 -2.18 0.32 6.27
CA ILE A 130 -1.87 0.32 7.71
C ILE A 130 -2.61 1.45 8.47
N GLU A 131 -2.93 2.55 7.79
CA GLU A 131 -3.72 3.67 8.33
C GLU A 131 -5.17 3.30 8.63
N HIS A 132 -5.69 2.26 8.01
CA HIS A 132 -7.05 1.75 8.22
C HIS A 132 -7.14 0.71 9.35
N ILE A 133 -6.05 0.47 10.07
CA ILE A 133 -5.95 -0.53 11.13
C ILE A 133 -5.68 0.18 12.45
N GLU A 134 -6.41 -0.19 13.49
CA GLU A 134 -6.15 0.28 14.86
C GLU A 134 -4.72 -0.06 15.29
N LEU A 135 -4.08 0.82 16.05
CA LEU A 135 -2.67 0.67 16.44
C LEU A 135 -2.37 -0.66 17.14
N ASP A 136 -3.29 -1.14 18.00
CA ASP A 136 -3.13 -2.41 18.70
C ASP A 136 -3.24 -3.62 17.78
N GLU A 137 -4.11 -3.54 16.77
CA GLU A 137 -4.25 -4.59 15.74
C GLU A 137 -3.05 -4.59 14.79
N ALA A 138 -2.58 -3.41 14.38
CA ALA A 138 -1.37 -3.26 13.59
C ALA A 138 -0.15 -3.86 14.31
N ASP A 139 -0.02 -3.60 15.61
CA ASP A 139 1.06 -4.16 16.43
C ASP A 139 1.02 -5.71 16.49
N LYS A 140 -0.16 -6.30 16.67
CA LYS A 140 -0.35 -7.76 16.64
C LYS A 140 -0.01 -8.35 15.26
N MET A 141 -0.39 -7.66 14.20
CA MET A 141 -0.12 -8.04 12.82
C MET A 141 1.39 -7.99 12.52
N ILE A 142 2.07 -6.90 12.90
CA ILE A 142 3.53 -6.73 12.71
C ILE A 142 4.30 -7.84 13.45
N ARG A 143 3.91 -8.18 14.69
CA ARG A 143 4.51 -9.34 15.38
C ARG A 143 4.35 -10.64 14.63
N TYR A 144 3.21 -10.82 13.96
CA TYR A 144 2.99 -12.04 13.18
C TYR A 144 3.83 -12.07 11.90
N PHE A 145 4.17 -10.93 11.32
CA PHE A 145 5.03 -10.86 10.13
C PHE A 145 6.38 -11.57 10.34
N LYS A 146 6.94 -11.55 11.54
CA LYS A 146 8.17 -12.28 11.85
C LYS A 146 8.07 -13.80 11.58
N LYS A 147 6.87 -14.37 11.70
CA LYS A 147 6.65 -15.80 11.49
C LYS A 147 6.53 -16.20 10.03
N ILE A 148 6.19 -15.23 9.17
CA ILE A 148 5.93 -15.45 7.75
C ILE A 148 6.93 -14.76 6.83
N LEU A 149 7.90 -14.06 7.40
CA LEU A 149 9.06 -13.52 6.67
C LEU A 149 10.23 -14.49 6.72
N ALA A 150 10.89 -14.62 5.59
CA ALA A 150 12.19 -15.28 5.49
C ALA A 150 13.24 -14.54 6.34
N PRO A 151 14.31 -15.21 6.79
CA PRO A 151 15.46 -14.53 7.38
C PRO A 151 15.96 -13.42 6.45
N GLY A 152 16.13 -12.21 6.98
CA GLY A 152 16.49 -11.04 6.18
C GLY A 152 15.38 -10.50 5.28
N GLY A 153 14.17 -11.05 5.36
CA GLY A 153 13.00 -10.58 4.63
C GLY A 153 12.60 -9.15 5.04
N ARG A 154 11.87 -8.47 4.19
CA ARG A 154 11.57 -7.04 4.35
C ARG A 154 10.05 -6.80 4.43
N ILE A 155 9.70 -5.72 5.11
CA ILE A 155 8.36 -5.14 5.06
C ILE A 155 8.48 -3.78 4.38
N CYS A 156 7.60 -3.49 3.44
CA CYS A 156 7.48 -2.19 2.81
C CYS A 156 6.09 -1.61 3.04
N ILE A 157 6.04 -0.40 3.55
CA ILE A 157 4.81 0.34 3.84
C ILE A 157 4.77 1.59 2.99
N VAL A 158 3.65 1.85 2.33
CA VAL A 158 3.32 3.17 1.76
C VAL A 158 2.04 3.65 2.41
N THR A 159 2.05 4.86 3.00
CA THR A 159 0.92 5.41 3.77
C THR A 159 0.94 6.93 3.72
N PRO A 160 -0.19 7.64 3.92
CA PRO A 160 -0.22 9.08 4.08
C PRO A 160 0.70 9.59 5.19
N ASN A 161 1.33 10.74 4.96
CA ASN A 161 2.21 11.40 5.93
C ASN A 161 1.46 12.49 6.69
N TYR A 162 1.08 12.21 7.91
CA TYR A 162 0.35 13.17 8.75
C TYR A 162 1.21 14.31 9.34
N LYS A 163 2.51 14.33 9.06
CA LYS A 163 3.40 15.49 9.34
C LYS A 163 3.50 16.46 8.15
N SER A 164 2.81 16.16 7.05
CA SER A 164 2.80 16.97 5.82
C SER A 164 1.57 17.87 5.72
N LEU A 165 1.42 18.51 4.58
CA LEU A 165 0.20 19.23 4.21
C LEU A 165 -0.99 18.31 3.91
N TRP A 166 -0.84 16.99 4.05
CA TRP A 166 -1.87 15.98 3.78
C TRP A 166 -3.21 16.29 4.45
N ILE A 167 -3.18 16.69 5.73
CA ILE A 167 -4.39 17.03 6.50
C ILE A 167 -5.20 18.13 5.82
N HIS A 168 -4.51 19.16 5.33
CA HIS A 168 -5.16 20.27 4.61
C HIS A 168 -5.66 19.83 3.23
N MET A 169 -4.90 18.99 2.53
CA MET A 169 -5.29 18.44 1.25
C MET A 169 -6.49 17.51 1.37
N GLU A 170 -6.52 16.62 2.34
CA GLU A 170 -7.66 15.72 2.62
C GLU A 170 -8.94 16.54 2.82
N THR A 171 -8.89 17.58 3.66
CA THR A 171 -10.01 18.50 3.91
C THR A 171 -10.46 19.24 2.64
N ILE A 172 -9.51 19.66 1.80
CA ILE A 172 -9.82 20.36 0.53
C ILE A 172 -10.44 19.39 -0.48
N LEU A 173 -9.87 18.20 -0.64
CA LEU A 173 -10.35 17.18 -1.58
C LEU A 173 -11.76 16.71 -1.20
N ASP A 174 -12.04 16.54 0.08
CA ASP A 174 -13.37 16.21 0.60
C ASP A 174 -14.39 17.32 0.31
N LYS A 175 -13.97 18.60 0.47
CA LYS A 175 -14.84 19.75 0.23
C LYS A 175 -15.21 19.94 -1.24
N PHE A 176 -14.33 19.58 -2.17
CA PHE A 176 -14.55 19.74 -3.62
C PHE A 176 -15.06 18.49 -4.31
N THR A 177 -15.37 17.41 -3.61
CA THR A 177 -15.86 16.13 -4.16
C THR A 177 -15.00 15.56 -5.31
N ILE A 178 -13.70 15.90 -5.33
CA ILE A 178 -12.76 15.48 -6.37
C ILE A 178 -12.38 14.00 -6.20
N VAL A 179 -12.55 13.48 -5.00
CA VAL A 179 -12.42 12.05 -4.64
C VAL A 179 -13.72 11.58 -4.01
N PRO A 180 -14.04 10.27 -4.04
CA PRO A 180 -15.17 9.75 -3.29
C PRO A 180 -15.09 10.23 -1.85
N HIS A 181 -16.20 10.71 -1.29
CA HIS A 181 -16.26 11.21 0.11
C HIS A 181 -15.70 10.19 1.07
N PHE A 182 -14.45 10.37 1.40
CA PHE A 182 -13.81 9.66 2.48
C PHE A 182 -14.11 10.45 3.76
N GLY A 183 -15.29 10.27 4.33
CA GLY A 183 -15.65 10.95 5.58
C GLY A 183 -14.54 10.71 6.62
N GLY A 184 -14.03 11.76 7.24
CA GLY A 184 -12.80 11.88 8.06
C GLY A 184 -12.55 10.88 9.21
N HIS A 185 -13.19 9.71 9.17
CA HIS A 185 -13.05 8.61 10.13
C HIS A 185 -12.46 7.33 9.50
N GLN A 186 -11.91 7.40 8.28
CA GLN A 186 -11.34 6.22 7.62
C GLN A 186 -9.96 5.86 8.13
N HIS A 187 -9.14 6.85 8.44
CA HIS A 187 -7.80 6.62 8.95
C HIS A 187 -7.85 6.49 10.47
N LEU A 188 -7.84 5.25 10.95
CA LEU A 188 -7.86 4.90 12.37
C LEU A 188 -6.50 5.18 13.02
N ALA A 189 -5.42 5.08 12.25
CA ALA A 189 -4.07 5.39 12.68
C ALA A 189 -3.43 6.47 11.79
N LYS A 190 -2.75 7.43 12.41
CA LYS A 190 -2.05 8.54 11.74
C LYS A 190 -0.55 8.33 11.82
N TYR A 191 0.08 8.14 10.66
CA TYR A 191 1.52 7.88 10.58
C TYR A 191 2.31 9.11 10.16
N TYR A 192 3.49 9.26 10.75
CA TYR A 192 4.54 10.19 10.39
C TYR A 192 5.90 9.49 10.60
N PRO A 193 7.04 10.01 10.09
CA PRO A 193 8.28 9.25 10.06
C PRO A 193 8.68 8.61 11.39
N ASP A 194 8.56 9.36 12.50
CA ASP A 194 9.04 8.88 13.81
C ASP A 194 8.14 7.79 14.41
N ASN A 195 6.81 7.96 14.37
CA ASN A 195 5.92 6.94 14.94
C ASN A 195 5.89 5.68 14.07
N LEU A 196 5.95 5.81 12.74
CA LEU A 196 6.08 4.66 11.85
C LEU A 196 7.34 3.85 12.17
N LYS A 197 8.48 4.55 12.36
CA LYS A 197 9.73 3.93 12.83
C LYS A 197 9.51 3.17 14.13
N ASN A 198 8.97 3.84 15.15
CA ASN A 198 8.80 3.27 16.49
C ASN A 198 7.90 2.03 16.52
N VAL A 199 6.83 2.01 15.70
CA VAL A 199 5.91 0.87 15.60
C VAL A 199 6.64 -0.39 15.10
N PHE A 200 7.60 -0.27 14.20
CA PHE A 200 8.36 -1.41 13.69
C PHE A 200 9.55 -1.78 14.58
N GLU A 201 10.30 -0.80 15.09
CA GLU A 201 11.48 -1.06 15.93
C GLU A 201 11.10 -1.70 17.27
N LYS A 202 9.98 -1.32 17.90
CA LYS A 202 9.48 -1.99 19.12
C LYS A 202 9.13 -3.47 18.90
N ASN A 203 8.90 -3.87 17.65
CA ASN A 203 8.65 -5.24 17.24
C ASN A 203 9.93 -5.93 16.71
N ASN A 204 11.11 -5.36 16.98
CA ASN A 204 12.42 -5.86 16.59
C ASN A 204 12.57 -6.02 15.06
N PHE A 205 12.11 -5.03 14.30
CA PHE A 205 12.46 -4.83 12.91
C PHE A 205 13.45 -3.68 12.79
N THR A 206 14.48 -3.87 11.99
CA THR A 206 15.47 -2.83 11.75
C THR A 206 15.04 -1.93 10.60
N LYS A 207 14.98 -0.63 10.83
CA LYS A 207 14.71 0.35 9.79
C LYS A 207 15.83 0.35 8.75
N ILE A 208 15.51 0.07 7.49
CA ILE A 208 16.42 0.31 6.36
C ILE A 208 16.36 1.80 5.99
N TYR A 209 15.16 2.31 5.70
CA TYR A 209 14.91 3.74 5.50
C TYR A 209 13.44 4.08 5.67
N ILE A 210 13.18 5.37 5.90
CA ILE A 210 11.87 6.00 5.78
C ILE A 210 12.09 7.25 4.94
N LYS A 211 11.31 7.42 3.88
CA LYS A 211 11.34 8.56 2.96
C LYS A 211 9.96 9.16 2.82
N SER A 212 9.87 10.47 2.66
CA SER A 212 8.64 11.10 2.22
C SER A 212 8.74 11.53 0.76
N PHE A 213 7.62 11.50 0.06
CA PHE A 213 7.54 11.82 -1.37
C PHE A 213 6.16 12.36 -1.72
N ASN A 214 5.93 12.63 -2.99
CA ASN A 214 4.67 13.19 -3.48
C ASN A 214 4.39 14.58 -2.91
N LEU A 215 5.44 15.42 -2.76
CA LEU A 215 5.28 16.80 -2.30
C LEU A 215 4.63 17.67 -3.40
N PHE A 216 5.24 17.72 -4.59
CA PHE A 216 4.76 18.43 -5.76
C PHE A 216 4.78 17.59 -7.04
N SER A 217 5.44 16.44 -7.03
CA SER A 217 5.63 15.60 -8.21
C SER A 217 4.30 15.21 -8.87
N PHE A 218 3.25 14.97 -8.08
CA PHE A 218 1.95 14.52 -8.58
C PHE A 218 1.16 15.59 -9.34
N VAL A 219 1.43 16.89 -9.16
CA VAL A 219 0.73 17.97 -9.86
C VAL A 219 1.32 18.28 -11.24
N SER A 220 2.36 17.57 -11.66
CA SER A 220 2.94 17.73 -12.99
C SER A 220 1.98 17.22 -14.08
N PRO A 221 1.74 17.99 -15.16
CA PRO A 221 0.90 17.52 -16.28
C PRO A 221 1.55 16.38 -17.08
N SER A 222 2.88 16.23 -16.99
CA SER A 222 3.64 15.17 -17.67
C SER A 222 3.92 14.02 -16.70
N ARG A 223 3.52 12.80 -17.08
CA ARG A 223 3.83 11.57 -16.33
C ARG A 223 5.33 11.36 -16.16
N SER A 224 6.11 11.55 -17.22
CA SER A 224 7.56 11.38 -17.17
C SER A 224 8.22 12.39 -16.24
N LEU A 225 7.76 13.64 -16.26
CA LEU A 225 8.25 14.67 -15.34
C LEU A 225 7.81 14.37 -13.90
N SER A 226 6.56 13.95 -13.68
CA SER A 226 6.08 13.52 -12.36
C SER A 226 6.96 12.41 -11.78
N THR A 227 7.26 11.39 -12.58
CA THR A 227 8.12 10.27 -12.17
C THR A 227 9.55 10.74 -11.83
N LEU A 228 10.12 11.64 -12.63
CA LEU A 228 11.45 12.23 -12.37
C LEU A 228 11.46 13.03 -11.07
N LEU A 229 10.48 13.91 -10.88
CA LEU A 229 10.34 14.71 -9.66
C LEU A 229 10.13 13.82 -8.42
N CYS A 230 9.32 12.77 -8.53
CA CYS A 230 9.14 11.80 -7.44
C CYS A 230 10.46 11.11 -7.05
N LYS A 231 11.30 10.73 -8.03
CA LYS A 231 12.64 10.18 -7.76
C LYS A 231 13.57 11.20 -7.09
N ILE A 232 13.50 12.47 -7.48
CA ILE A 232 14.25 13.56 -6.83
C ILE A 232 13.78 13.75 -5.39
N GLU A 233 12.47 13.74 -5.14
CA GLU A 233 11.91 13.81 -3.79
C GLU A 233 12.37 12.63 -2.92
N LEU A 234 12.43 11.42 -3.47
CA LEU A 234 12.92 10.22 -2.77
C LEU A 234 14.43 10.27 -2.48
N LEU A 235 15.22 10.90 -3.35
CA LEU A 235 16.65 11.11 -3.13
C LEU A 235 16.92 12.18 -2.06
N SER A 236 16.06 13.19 -1.99
CA SER A 236 16.18 14.26 -1.01
C SER A 236 15.78 13.78 0.40
N ASN A 237 16.21 14.51 1.42
CA ASN A 237 15.84 14.24 2.82
C ASN A 237 14.61 15.05 3.27
N ILE A 238 13.65 15.31 2.36
CA ILE A 238 12.40 15.96 2.72
C ILE A 238 11.60 15.08 3.69
N THR A 239 10.96 15.72 4.67
CA THR A 239 10.18 15.02 5.71
C THR A 239 8.69 15.31 5.63
N PHE A 240 8.29 16.24 4.76
CA PHE A 240 6.93 16.78 4.64
C PHE A 240 6.26 16.48 3.29
N GLY A 241 6.79 15.53 2.51
CA GLY A 241 6.05 14.94 1.37
C GLY A 241 4.75 14.29 1.84
N ASN A 242 3.74 14.27 0.99
CA ASN A 242 2.37 13.85 1.35
C ASN A 242 2.24 12.34 1.63
N LEU A 243 3.16 11.56 1.12
CA LEU A 243 3.23 10.11 1.34
C LEU A 243 4.55 9.72 2.00
N LEU A 244 4.50 8.66 2.78
CA LEU A 244 5.66 7.97 3.34
C LEU A 244 5.88 6.64 2.65
N ILE A 245 7.15 6.28 2.44
CA ILE A 245 7.55 4.90 2.22
C ILE A 245 8.55 4.50 3.31
N GLY A 246 8.22 3.44 4.04
CA GLY A 246 9.07 2.84 5.06
C GLY A 246 9.47 1.42 4.67
N VAL A 247 10.76 1.08 4.77
CA VAL A 247 11.25 -0.28 4.57
C VAL A 247 11.99 -0.75 5.81
N PHE A 248 11.58 -1.90 6.30
CA PHE A 248 12.07 -2.52 7.53
C PHE A 248 12.53 -3.95 7.23
N LYS A 249 13.57 -4.40 7.92
CA LYS A 249 14.16 -5.73 7.76
C LYS A 249 13.87 -6.60 8.99
N ASN A 250 13.55 -7.84 8.76
CA ASN A 250 13.53 -8.89 9.79
C ASN A 250 14.96 -9.40 9.99
N GLU A 251 15.47 -9.28 11.21
CA GLU A 251 16.79 -9.79 11.59
C GLU A 251 16.78 -11.30 11.80
#